data_48f6b9a68c98cd583fc06c69cfd831b8
#
_entry.id   48f6b9a68c98cd583fc06c69cfd831b8
#
_cell.length_a   1.000
_cell.length_b   1.000
_cell.length_c   1.000
_cell.angle_alpha   90.00
_cell.angle_beta   90.00
_cell.angle_gamma   90.00
#
_symmetry.space_group_name_H-M   'P 1'
#
loop_
_entity.id
_entity.type
_entity.pdbx_description
1 polymer ?
#
loop_
_entity_poly.entity_id
_entity_poly.type
_entity_poly.pdbx_seq_one_letter_code
_entity_poly.pdbx_strand_id
1 'polypeptide(L)' 'MTWGYHTLFDCEECPVEKFTEENIRSFILNIVKDIGMKSYGDPMIAHFASHNPDVAGFSFCQMIETSNITGHFVDKTGD' A
#
# COMPACT_ATOMS: atom_id res chain seq x y z
N MET A 1 17.73 22.63 7.89
CA MET A 1 16.53 22.50 7.05
C MET A 1 16.12 21.03 7.01
N THR A 2 14.85 20.78 7.24
CA THR A 2 14.31 19.42 7.12
C THR A 2 14.00 19.14 5.67
N TRP A 3 14.62 18.07 5.13
CA TRP A 3 14.41 17.73 3.73
C TRP A 3 13.08 16.99 3.49
N GLY A 4 12.62 16.21 4.45
CA GLY A 4 11.37 15.47 4.32
C GLY A 4 11.02 14.67 5.55
N TYR A 5 9.93 13.94 5.46
CA TYR A 5 9.42 13.10 6.54
C TYR A 5 9.16 11.70 6.03
N HIS A 6 9.46 10.72 6.86
CA HIS A 6 9.02 9.35 6.69
C HIS A 6 7.97 9.05 7.75
N THR A 7 6.83 8.56 7.32
CA THR A 7 5.77 8.14 8.23
C THR A 7 5.53 6.64 8.01
N LEU A 8 5.58 5.88 9.09
CA LEU A 8 5.36 4.44 9.07
C LEU A 8 4.06 4.14 9.83
N PHE A 9 3.23 3.29 9.24
CA PHE A 9 2.01 2.80 9.86
C PHE A 9 2.04 1.29 9.88
N ASP A 10 1.84 0.71 11.07
CA ASP A 10 1.59 -0.71 11.21
C ASP A 10 0.12 -0.88 11.55
N CYS A 11 -0.60 -1.59 10.69
CA CYS A 11 -2.01 -1.87 10.88
C CYS A 11 -2.18 -3.35 11.17
N GLU A 12 -3.06 -3.69 12.11
CA GLU A 12 -3.31 -5.06 12.52
C GLU A 12 -4.78 -5.42 12.34
N GLU A 13 -5.03 -6.70 12.09
CA GLU A 13 -6.39 -7.24 12.05
C GLU A 13 -7.31 -6.53 11.05
N CYS A 14 -6.76 -6.11 9.92
CA CYS A 14 -7.56 -5.55 8.85
C CYS A 14 -8.42 -6.63 8.18
N PRO A 15 -9.56 -6.27 7.58
CA PRO A 15 -10.42 -7.25 6.92
C PRO A 15 -9.78 -7.80 5.65
N VAL A 16 -9.19 -9.00 5.75
CA VAL A 16 -8.43 -9.63 4.64
C VAL A 16 -9.28 -9.91 3.41
N GLU A 17 -10.58 -10.06 3.55
CA GLU A 17 -11.49 -10.26 2.44
C GLU A 17 -11.53 -9.05 1.49
N LYS A 18 -11.06 -7.90 1.96
CA LYS A 18 -10.94 -6.69 1.14
C LYS A 18 -9.58 -6.53 0.48
N PHE A 19 -8.66 -7.47 0.72
CA PHE A 19 -7.33 -7.42 0.10
C PHE A 19 -7.38 -7.95 -1.33
N THR A 20 -7.87 -7.14 -2.23
CA THR A 20 -7.87 -7.41 -3.66
C THR A 20 -7.12 -6.29 -4.36
N GLU A 21 -6.61 -6.57 -5.56
CA GLU A 21 -5.91 -5.55 -6.33
C GLU A 21 -6.78 -4.31 -6.55
N GLU A 22 -8.05 -4.52 -6.87
CA GLU A 22 -8.99 -3.42 -7.11
C GLU A 22 -9.20 -2.55 -5.86
N ASN A 23 -9.43 -3.17 -4.71
CA ASN A 23 -9.65 -2.44 -3.47
C ASN A 23 -8.37 -1.72 -3.02
N ILE A 24 -7.23 -2.35 -3.17
CA ILE A 24 -5.94 -1.75 -2.83
C ILE A 24 -5.66 -0.55 -3.73
N ARG A 25 -5.92 -0.67 -5.02
CA ARG A 25 -5.79 0.44 -5.97
C ARG A 25 -6.65 1.64 -5.55
N SER A 26 -7.91 1.39 -5.23
CA SER A 26 -8.84 2.44 -4.79
C SER A 26 -8.37 3.09 -3.49
N PHE A 27 -7.89 2.31 -2.55
CA PHE A 27 -7.34 2.79 -1.28
C PHE A 27 -6.15 3.73 -1.51
N ILE A 28 -5.21 3.32 -2.37
CA ILE A 28 -4.02 4.11 -2.70
C ILE A 28 -4.42 5.45 -3.31
N LEU A 29 -5.30 5.42 -4.30
CA LEU A 29 -5.73 6.63 -5.00
C LEU A 29 -6.47 7.59 -4.07
N ASN A 30 -7.26 7.06 -3.14
CA ASN A 30 -7.95 7.86 -2.13
C ASN A 30 -6.96 8.53 -1.16
N ILE A 31 -5.94 7.80 -0.71
CA ILE A 31 -4.91 8.38 0.16
C ILE A 31 -4.18 9.51 -0.55
N VAL A 32 -3.76 9.29 -1.78
CA VAL A 32 -3.06 10.32 -2.56
C VAL A 32 -3.89 11.58 -2.67
N LYS A 33 -5.19 11.42 -2.94
CA LYS A 33 -6.11 12.54 -3.02
C LYS A 33 -6.25 13.25 -1.66
N ASP A 34 -6.41 12.48 -0.58
CA ASP A 34 -6.63 13.02 0.76
C ASP A 34 -5.44 13.83 1.26
N ILE A 35 -4.22 13.43 0.92
CA ILE A 35 -3.03 14.18 1.32
C ILE A 35 -2.71 15.34 0.37
N GLY A 36 -3.54 15.57 -0.64
CA GLY A 36 -3.37 16.69 -1.56
C GLY A 36 -2.22 16.55 -2.53
N MET A 37 -1.78 15.34 -2.79
CA MET A 37 -0.68 15.05 -3.73
C MET A 37 -1.20 14.59 -5.08
N LYS A 38 -0.32 14.58 -6.07
CA LYS A 38 -0.61 14.02 -7.37
C LYS A 38 0.07 12.67 -7.52
N SER A 39 -0.70 11.67 -7.95
CA SER A 39 -0.11 10.39 -8.31
C SER A 39 0.63 10.52 -9.63
N TYR A 40 1.75 9.82 -9.75
CA TYR A 40 2.53 9.74 -10.96
C TYR A 40 2.41 8.33 -11.52
N GLY A 41 1.60 8.18 -12.56
CA GLY A 41 1.32 6.88 -13.14
C GLY A 41 0.39 6.03 -12.28
N ASP A 42 0.16 4.81 -12.72
CA ASP A 42 -0.65 3.84 -11.97
C ASP A 42 0.15 3.21 -10.82
N PRO A 43 -0.53 2.81 -9.73
CA PRO A 43 0.16 2.06 -8.69
C PRO A 43 0.67 0.73 -9.21
N MET A 44 1.87 0.36 -8.80
CA MET A 44 2.41 -0.97 -9.02
C MET A 44 1.90 -1.85 -7.89
N ILE A 45 1.11 -2.87 -8.22
CA ILE A 45 0.51 -3.79 -7.25
C ILE A 45 0.79 -5.21 -7.70
N ALA A 46 1.29 -6.04 -6.79
CA ALA A 46 1.55 -7.44 -7.08
C ALA A 46 1.37 -8.29 -5.83
N HIS A 47 0.97 -9.54 -6.02
CA HIS A 47 0.85 -10.51 -4.93
C HIS A 47 2.15 -11.31 -4.86
N PHE A 48 2.81 -11.25 -3.71
CA PHE A 48 4.11 -11.86 -3.49
C PHE A 48 4.09 -12.91 -2.41
N ALA A 49 5.15 -13.72 -2.40
CA ALA A 49 5.43 -14.69 -1.35
C ALA A 49 4.35 -15.76 -1.17
N SER A 50 3.67 -16.12 -2.24
CA SER A 50 2.61 -17.14 -2.20
C SER A 50 3.09 -18.50 -1.69
N HIS A 51 4.40 -18.75 -1.75
CA HIS A 51 5.02 -19.98 -1.25
C HIS A 51 5.13 -20.01 0.28
N ASN A 52 4.95 -18.87 0.96
CA ASN A 52 5.02 -18.77 2.40
C ASN A 52 3.76 -18.08 2.93
N PRO A 53 2.76 -18.88 3.40
CA PRO A 53 1.47 -18.32 3.85
C PRO A 53 1.58 -17.31 4.99
N ASP A 54 2.64 -17.36 5.76
CA ASP A 54 2.80 -16.45 6.90
C ASP A 54 3.08 -15.01 6.47
N VAL A 55 3.58 -14.81 5.25
CA VAL A 55 3.93 -13.49 4.74
C VAL A 55 3.34 -13.17 3.38
N ALA A 56 2.58 -14.10 2.80
CA ALA A 56 1.97 -13.91 1.49
C ALA A 56 0.99 -12.74 1.51
N GLY A 57 1.00 -11.94 0.46
CA GLY A 57 0.07 -10.83 0.33
C GLY A 57 0.45 -9.88 -0.79
N PHE A 58 -0.33 -8.80 -0.89
CA PHE A 58 -0.12 -7.78 -1.90
C PHE A 58 0.92 -6.76 -1.43
N SER A 59 1.81 -6.42 -2.32
CA SER A 59 2.71 -5.29 -2.14
C SER A 59 2.37 -4.23 -3.16
N PHE A 60 2.54 -2.97 -2.79
CA PHE A 60 2.31 -1.88 -3.73
C PHE A 60 3.35 -0.79 -3.61
N CYS A 61 3.49 -0.04 -4.69
CA CYS A 61 4.27 1.18 -4.72
C CYS A 61 3.54 2.19 -5.59
N GLN A 62 3.23 3.34 -5.04
CA GLN A 62 2.66 4.45 -5.79
C GLN A 62 3.63 5.61 -5.75
N MET A 63 4.11 6.01 -6.91
CA MET A 63 4.90 7.23 -7.02
C MET A 63 3.97 8.42 -6.99
N ILE A 64 4.34 9.40 -6.23
CA ILE A 64 3.67 10.69 -6.19
C ILE A 64 4.68 11.76 -6.58
N GLU A 65 4.21 12.94 -6.92
CA GLU A 65 5.04 13.97 -7.56
C GLU A 65 6.37 14.24 -6.85
N THR A 66 6.37 14.18 -5.53
CA THR A 66 7.57 14.50 -4.74
C THR A 66 8.06 13.36 -3.85
N SER A 67 7.44 12.18 -3.90
CA SER A 67 7.75 11.08 -2.99
C SER A 67 7.14 9.76 -3.46
N ASN A 68 6.85 8.88 -2.53
CA ASN A 68 6.19 7.61 -2.83
C ASN A 68 5.41 7.11 -1.61
N ILE A 69 4.50 6.19 -1.88
CA ILE A 69 3.75 5.46 -0.85
C ILE A 69 3.92 3.98 -1.15
N THR A 70 4.34 3.20 -0.17
CA THR A 70 4.52 1.76 -0.33
C THR A 70 3.85 1.02 0.80
N GLY A 71 3.51 -0.23 0.55
CA GLY A 71 2.91 -1.06 1.59
C GLY A 71 2.90 -2.53 1.24
N HIS A 72 2.64 -3.34 2.24
CA HIS A 72 2.47 -4.77 2.09
C HIS A 72 1.33 -5.24 3.00
N PHE A 73 0.46 -6.07 2.47
CA PHE A 73 -0.69 -6.63 3.18
C PHE A 73 -0.47 -8.13 3.37
N VAL A 74 -0.58 -8.60 4.59
CA VAL A 74 -0.43 -10.03 4.88
C VAL A 74 -1.81 -10.68 4.88
N ASP A 75 -2.06 -11.57 3.92
CA ASP A 75 -3.38 -12.18 3.71
C ASP A 75 -3.86 -13.00 4.91
N LYS A 76 -2.95 -13.67 5.60
CA LYS A 76 -3.29 -14.57 6.69
C LYS A 76 -3.75 -13.83 7.95
N THR A 77 -3.13 -12.70 8.25
CA THR A 77 -3.31 -11.99 9.52
C THR A 77 -4.05 -10.67 9.40
N GLY A 78 -4.07 -10.07 8.22
CA GLY A 78 -4.62 -8.73 8.03
C GLY A 78 -3.65 -7.60 8.42
N ASP A 79 -2.39 -7.93 8.56
CA ASP A 79 -1.37 -6.93 8.93
C ASP A 79 -0.86 -6.15 7.72
#